data_9ed258a1bc7aebbb632351659d3c0a2a
#
_entry.id   9ed258a1bc7aebbb632351659d3c0a2a
#
_cell.length_a   1.000
_cell.length_b   1.000
_cell.length_c   1.000
_cell.angle_alpha   90.00
_cell.angle_beta   90.00
_cell.angle_gamma   90.00
#
_symmetry.space_group_name_H-M   'P 1'
#
loop_
_entity.id
_entity.type
_entity.pdbx_description
1 polymer ?
#
loop_
_entity_poly.entity_id
_entity_poly.type
_entity_poly.pdbx_seq_one_letter_code
_entity_poly.pdbx_strand_id
1 'polypeptide(L)'
;MTPTPSTSPEWYCVRCQTKREHIAAGHLRELEGVEVFCPRLRYRKATRRGKIWWVEPMFPGYVLAKFNIAEMERAVTFCQGVRGLVRFGSEFPPVPESFVEALKQEIRSRIGAEEDEVVTLTPTLEVGDEVEVAHGPFQGMQGTVIAIPSATERVKILIEFLGNPQAVDMDLFSILLPRRPTP
;
A
#
# COMPACT_ATOMS: atom_id res chain seq x y z
N MET A 1 7.90 12.99 -34.19
CA MET A 1 8.99 12.04 -33.92
C MET A 1 8.39 10.98 -33.01
N THR A 2 8.18 9.78 -33.55
CA THR A 2 7.75 8.63 -32.72
C THR A 2 8.94 8.24 -31.87
N PRO A 3 8.80 8.17 -30.53
CA PRO A 3 9.90 7.65 -29.72
C PRO A 3 10.18 6.20 -30.13
N THR A 4 11.42 5.91 -30.45
CA THR A 4 11.89 4.55 -30.70
C THR A 4 11.64 3.75 -29.41
N PRO A 5 10.97 2.59 -29.46
CA PRO A 5 10.79 1.77 -28.27
C PRO A 5 12.17 1.43 -27.68
N SER A 6 12.31 1.64 -26.40
CA SER A 6 13.53 1.30 -25.66
C SER A 6 13.83 -0.19 -25.86
N THR A 7 15.07 -0.49 -26.21
CA THR A 7 15.55 -1.88 -26.38
C THR A 7 15.98 -2.49 -25.03
N SER A 8 16.02 -1.68 -23.98
CA SER A 8 16.34 -2.14 -22.63
C SER A 8 15.07 -2.42 -21.82
N PRO A 9 15.12 -3.37 -20.86
CA PRO A 9 14.00 -3.61 -19.95
C PRO A 9 13.74 -2.38 -19.08
N GLU A 10 12.48 -1.92 -19.05
CA GLU A 10 12.00 -0.80 -18.25
C GLU A 10 10.77 -1.22 -17.44
N TRP A 11 10.48 -0.51 -16.36
CA TRP A 11 9.29 -0.74 -15.56
C TRP A 11 8.06 -0.15 -16.23
N TYR A 12 6.99 -0.94 -16.28
CA TYR A 12 5.68 -0.53 -16.76
C TYR A 12 4.59 -0.84 -15.77
N CYS A 13 3.52 -0.04 -15.80
CA CYS A 13 2.35 -0.27 -14.99
C CYS A 13 1.37 -1.19 -15.73
N VAL A 14 1.14 -2.37 -15.20
CA VAL A 14 0.24 -3.40 -15.73
C VAL A 14 -1.10 -3.32 -15.03
N ARG A 15 -2.18 -3.11 -15.78
CA ARG A 15 -3.55 -3.17 -15.25
C ARG A 15 -4.00 -4.60 -15.10
N CYS A 16 -4.52 -4.93 -13.93
CA CYS A 16 -4.99 -6.26 -13.60
C CYS A 16 -6.51 -6.31 -13.39
N GLN A 17 -7.06 -7.50 -13.41
CA GLN A 17 -8.42 -7.72 -12.95
C GLN A 17 -8.49 -7.46 -11.46
N THR A 18 -9.53 -6.75 -11.02
CA THR A 18 -9.73 -6.39 -9.62
C THR A 18 -9.71 -7.62 -8.71
N LYS A 19 -8.95 -7.54 -7.62
CA LYS A 19 -8.71 -8.62 -6.64
C LYS A 19 -7.99 -9.86 -7.22
N ARG A 20 -7.37 -9.72 -8.40
CA ARG A 20 -6.57 -10.78 -9.04
C ARG A 20 -5.12 -10.34 -9.30
N GLU A 21 -4.67 -9.28 -8.67
CA GLU A 21 -3.33 -8.72 -8.85
C GLU A 21 -2.25 -9.77 -8.53
N HIS A 22 -2.43 -10.54 -7.46
CA HIS A 22 -1.51 -11.61 -7.07
C HIS A 22 -1.45 -12.76 -8.08
N ILE A 23 -2.59 -13.07 -8.75
CA ILE A 23 -2.66 -14.08 -9.80
C ILE A 23 -1.90 -13.58 -11.05
N ALA A 24 -2.18 -12.33 -11.45
CA ALA A 24 -1.46 -11.71 -12.55
C ALA A 24 0.05 -11.64 -12.27
N ALA A 25 0.45 -11.23 -11.07
CA ALA A 25 1.84 -11.18 -10.66
C ALA A 25 2.50 -12.58 -10.70
N GLY A 26 1.80 -13.62 -10.27
CA GLY A 26 2.28 -15.01 -10.36
C GLY A 26 2.59 -15.41 -11.80
N HIS A 27 1.62 -15.26 -12.69
CA HIS A 27 1.82 -15.63 -14.10
C HIS A 27 2.82 -14.73 -14.86
N LEU A 28 2.91 -13.45 -14.49
CA LEU A 28 3.93 -12.57 -15.07
C LEU A 28 5.35 -13.00 -14.66
N ARG A 29 5.55 -13.51 -13.43
CA ARG A 29 6.84 -14.04 -12.98
C ARG A 29 7.28 -15.32 -13.69
N GLU A 30 6.33 -16.05 -14.30
CA GLU A 30 6.63 -17.24 -15.12
C GLU A 30 7.20 -16.89 -16.49
N LEU A 31 7.04 -15.63 -16.93
CA LEU A 31 7.57 -15.16 -18.21
C LEU A 31 9.07 -14.87 -18.07
N GLU A 32 9.87 -15.50 -18.93
CA GLU A 32 11.32 -15.25 -18.99
C GLU A 32 11.60 -13.78 -19.34
N GLY A 33 12.51 -13.14 -18.61
CA GLY A 33 12.88 -11.76 -18.83
C GLY A 33 11.89 -10.73 -18.22
N VAL A 34 10.93 -11.15 -17.41
CA VAL A 34 10.01 -10.27 -16.71
C VAL A 34 10.29 -10.27 -15.21
N GLU A 35 10.65 -9.11 -14.66
CA GLU A 35 10.71 -8.88 -13.23
C GLU A 35 9.37 -8.26 -12.76
N VAL A 36 8.84 -8.72 -11.64
CA VAL A 36 7.52 -8.27 -11.16
C VAL A 36 7.62 -7.73 -9.74
N PHE A 37 7.01 -6.58 -9.51
CA PHE A 37 6.90 -5.96 -8.19
C PHE A 37 5.42 -5.71 -7.88
N CYS A 38 4.90 -6.48 -6.90
CA CYS A 38 3.51 -6.45 -6.47
C CYS A 38 3.43 -6.41 -4.94
N PRO A 39 3.80 -5.29 -4.32
CA PRO A 39 3.80 -5.16 -2.87
C PRO A 39 2.38 -5.21 -2.32
N ARG A 40 2.24 -5.84 -1.14
CA ARG A 40 0.97 -6.01 -0.45
C ARG A 40 1.04 -5.37 0.93
N LEU A 41 -0.09 -4.85 1.37
CA LEU A 41 -0.26 -4.29 2.71
C LEU A 41 -0.96 -5.33 3.60
N ARG A 42 -0.44 -5.58 4.79
CA ARG A 42 -1.06 -6.39 5.82
C ARG A 42 -1.37 -5.51 7.03
N TYR A 43 -2.60 -5.47 7.45
CA TYR A 43 -3.04 -4.72 8.61
C TYR A 43 -4.21 -5.39 9.32
N ARG A 44 -4.45 -4.98 10.57
CA ARG A 44 -5.60 -5.48 11.35
C ARG A 44 -6.86 -4.71 10.95
N LYS A 45 -7.87 -5.43 10.51
CA LYS A 45 -9.17 -4.86 10.13
C LYS A 45 -10.22 -5.28 11.13
N ALA A 46 -10.96 -4.30 11.69
CA ALA A 46 -12.12 -4.58 12.52
C ALA A 46 -13.28 -5.10 11.68
N THR A 47 -13.91 -6.17 12.12
CA THR A 47 -15.11 -6.76 11.51
C THR A 47 -16.16 -6.98 12.58
N ARG A 48 -17.39 -7.28 12.18
CA ARG A 48 -18.47 -7.63 13.14
C ARG A 48 -18.15 -8.85 14.00
N ARG A 49 -17.20 -9.71 13.57
CA ARG A 49 -16.76 -10.93 14.27
C ARG A 49 -15.44 -10.76 15.02
N GLY A 50 -14.94 -9.53 15.12
CA GLY A 50 -13.64 -9.23 15.73
C GLY A 50 -12.60 -8.75 14.72
N LYS A 51 -11.36 -8.63 15.20
CA LYS A 51 -10.24 -8.16 14.38
C LYS A 51 -9.61 -9.32 13.62
N ILE A 52 -9.43 -9.13 12.32
CA ILE A 52 -8.76 -10.08 11.45
C ILE A 52 -7.55 -9.43 10.78
N TRP A 53 -6.55 -10.23 10.45
CA TRP A 53 -5.50 -9.80 9.55
C TRP A 53 -6.06 -9.70 8.14
N TRP A 54 -5.87 -8.54 7.52
CA TRP A 54 -6.28 -8.27 6.16
C TRP A 54 -5.06 -8.02 5.30
N VAL A 55 -5.03 -8.59 4.11
CA VAL A 55 -3.95 -8.41 3.14
C VAL A 55 -4.56 -7.94 1.84
N GLU A 56 -4.04 -6.85 1.32
CA GLU A 56 -4.49 -6.30 0.02
C GLU A 56 -3.29 -5.77 -0.78
N PRO A 57 -3.40 -5.67 -2.11
CA PRO A 57 -2.34 -5.07 -2.92
C PRO A 57 -2.15 -3.60 -2.53
N MET A 58 -0.88 -3.15 -2.51
CA MET A 58 -0.55 -1.73 -2.29
C MET A 58 -1.10 -0.85 -3.43
N PHE A 59 -1.17 -1.40 -4.63
CA PHE A 59 -1.75 -0.75 -5.81
C PHE A 59 -2.94 -1.55 -6.34
N PRO A 60 -4.17 -1.33 -5.81
CA PRO A 60 -5.35 -2.08 -6.26
C PRO A 60 -5.60 -1.93 -7.75
N GLY A 61 -5.66 -3.06 -8.47
CA GLY A 61 -5.85 -3.11 -9.92
C GLY A 61 -4.57 -2.95 -10.75
N TYR A 62 -3.40 -2.83 -10.10
CA TYR A 62 -2.13 -2.61 -10.79
C TYR A 62 -1.00 -3.46 -10.24
N VAL A 63 -0.07 -3.81 -11.13
CA VAL A 63 1.21 -4.47 -10.83
C VAL A 63 2.30 -3.75 -11.61
N LEU A 64 3.47 -3.58 -11.03
CA LEU A 64 4.64 -3.08 -11.73
C LEU A 64 5.42 -4.26 -12.30
N ALA A 65 5.77 -4.19 -13.57
CA ALA A 65 6.56 -5.21 -14.24
C ALA A 65 7.65 -4.57 -15.11
N LYS A 66 8.87 -5.12 -15.02
CA LYS A 66 10.03 -4.69 -15.80
C LYS A 66 10.30 -5.69 -16.91
N PHE A 67 10.29 -5.23 -18.12
CA PHE A 67 10.53 -6.07 -19.31
C PHE A 67 10.86 -5.21 -20.52
N ASN A 68 11.37 -5.86 -21.58
CA ASN A 68 11.53 -5.21 -22.87
C ASN A 68 10.16 -5.13 -23.58
N ILE A 69 9.62 -3.93 -23.72
CA ILE A 69 8.28 -3.74 -24.27
C ILE A 69 8.18 -4.17 -25.74
N ALA A 70 9.24 -3.96 -26.53
CA ALA A 70 9.24 -4.32 -27.93
C ALA A 70 9.09 -5.84 -28.17
N GLU A 71 9.55 -6.65 -27.22
CA GLU A 71 9.53 -8.11 -27.32
C GLU A 71 8.36 -8.73 -26.52
N MET A 72 8.04 -8.17 -25.37
CA MET A 72 7.18 -8.82 -24.37
C MET A 72 5.79 -8.21 -24.23
N GLU A 73 5.48 -7.06 -24.89
CA GLU A 73 4.18 -6.40 -24.79
C GLU A 73 3.01 -7.38 -24.94
N ARG A 74 3.07 -8.20 -25.99
CA ARG A 74 2.01 -9.16 -26.30
C ARG A 74 1.91 -10.25 -25.23
N ALA A 75 3.02 -10.86 -24.84
CA ALA A 75 3.05 -11.92 -23.83
C ALA A 75 2.50 -11.42 -22.48
N VAL A 76 2.93 -10.23 -22.05
CA VAL A 76 2.46 -9.58 -20.82
C VAL A 76 0.98 -9.25 -20.91
N THR A 77 0.51 -8.68 -22.03
CA THR A 77 -0.91 -8.27 -22.18
C THR A 77 -1.88 -9.45 -22.16
N PHE A 78 -1.48 -10.59 -22.72
CA PHE A 78 -2.30 -11.80 -22.75
C PHE A 78 -2.13 -12.71 -21.52
N CYS A 79 -1.30 -12.30 -20.56
CA CYS A 79 -1.10 -13.05 -19.32
C CYS A 79 -2.39 -13.12 -18.50
N GLN A 80 -2.62 -14.26 -17.85
CA GLN A 80 -3.83 -14.47 -17.04
C GLN A 80 -3.91 -13.46 -15.89
N GLY A 81 -5.06 -12.81 -15.75
CA GLY A 81 -5.30 -11.80 -14.72
C GLY A 81 -4.94 -10.38 -15.15
N VAL A 82 -4.22 -10.23 -16.27
CA VAL A 82 -3.90 -8.94 -16.87
C VAL A 82 -5.07 -8.43 -17.70
N ARG A 83 -5.28 -7.11 -17.70
CA ARG A 83 -6.22 -6.38 -18.55
C ARG A 83 -5.53 -5.58 -19.65
N GLY A 84 -4.23 -5.37 -19.51
CA GLY A 84 -3.41 -4.60 -20.44
C GLY A 84 -2.41 -3.71 -19.72
N LEU A 85 -1.62 -2.99 -20.47
CA LEU A 85 -0.68 -2.00 -19.97
C LEU A 85 -1.36 -0.63 -19.81
N VAL A 86 -0.86 0.17 -18.87
CA VAL A 86 -1.23 1.59 -18.81
C VAL A 86 -0.60 2.31 -19.99
N ARG A 87 -1.43 3.06 -20.73
CA ARG A 87 -0.99 3.83 -21.89
C ARG A 87 -1.66 5.19 -21.93
N PHE A 88 -0.98 6.15 -22.52
CA PHE A 88 -1.52 7.48 -22.86
C PHE A 88 -1.47 7.63 -24.39
N GLY A 89 -2.65 7.58 -25.00
CA GLY A 89 -2.73 7.49 -26.44
C GLY A 89 -2.11 6.19 -26.99
N SER A 90 -1.07 6.30 -27.79
CA SER A 90 -0.29 5.17 -28.34
C SER A 90 0.96 4.84 -27.52
N GLU A 91 1.29 5.60 -26.50
CA GLU A 91 2.53 5.47 -25.74
C GLU A 91 2.33 4.72 -24.42
N PHE A 92 3.31 3.87 -24.11
CA PHE A 92 3.42 3.18 -22.81
C PHE A 92 4.49 3.89 -21.97
N PRO A 93 4.10 4.77 -21.03
CA PRO A 93 5.08 5.49 -20.24
C PRO A 93 5.80 4.54 -19.29
N PRO A 94 7.13 4.51 -19.30
CA PRO A 94 7.89 3.76 -18.32
C PRO A 94 7.79 4.41 -16.94
N VAL A 95 7.78 3.59 -15.90
CA VAL A 95 7.93 4.02 -14.52
C VAL A 95 9.42 4.16 -14.23
N PRO A 96 9.87 5.31 -13.68
CA PRO A 96 11.29 5.49 -13.39
C PRO A 96 11.85 4.40 -12.45
N GLU A 97 12.98 3.83 -12.81
CA GLU A 97 13.70 2.82 -12.00
C GLU A 97 13.94 3.34 -10.56
N SER A 98 14.35 4.61 -10.45
CA SER A 98 14.60 5.26 -9.16
C SER A 98 13.38 5.27 -8.25
N PHE A 99 12.19 5.42 -8.80
CA PHE A 99 10.93 5.35 -8.04
C PHE A 99 10.70 3.95 -7.49
N VAL A 100 10.86 2.93 -8.34
CA VAL A 100 10.62 1.54 -7.93
C VAL A 100 11.65 1.10 -6.88
N GLU A 101 12.92 1.46 -7.06
CA GLU A 101 13.98 1.15 -6.08
C GLU A 101 13.79 1.88 -4.75
N ALA A 102 13.42 3.17 -4.78
CA ALA A 102 13.09 3.91 -3.57
C ALA A 102 11.93 3.24 -2.80
N LEU A 103 10.89 2.80 -3.53
CA LEU A 103 9.76 2.11 -2.93
C LEU A 103 10.14 0.74 -2.35
N LYS A 104 10.96 -0.04 -3.07
CA LYS A 104 11.51 -1.31 -2.57
C LYS A 104 12.35 -1.08 -1.31
N GLN A 105 13.17 -0.04 -1.28
CA GLN A 105 14.00 0.30 -0.13
C GLN A 105 13.16 0.70 1.09
N GLU A 106 12.14 1.53 0.89
CA GLU A 106 11.21 1.93 1.94
C GLU A 106 10.46 0.71 2.52
N ILE A 107 10.03 -0.20 1.66
CA ILE A 107 9.38 -1.45 2.07
C ILE A 107 10.34 -2.29 2.90
N ARG A 108 11.57 -2.52 2.43
CA ARG A 108 12.60 -3.30 3.17
C ARG A 108 12.94 -2.69 4.52
N SER A 109 12.99 -1.37 4.62
CA SER A 109 13.28 -0.69 5.90
C SER A 109 12.18 -0.90 6.95
N ARG A 110 10.93 -1.09 6.52
CA ARG A 110 9.76 -1.28 7.40
C ARG A 110 9.49 -2.74 7.78
N ILE A 111 9.88 -3.69 6.91
CA ILE A 111 9.55 -5.12 7.10
C ILE A 111 10.70 -5.90 7.73
N GLY A 112 11.94 -5.40 7.64
CA GLY A 112 13.10 -6.26 7.79
C GLY A 112 13.29 -7.17 6.55
N ALA A 113 14.31 -7.98 6.56
CA ALA A 113 14.76 -8.78 5.40
C ALA A 113 13.89 -10.03 5.09
N GLU A 114 12.59 -10.02 5.35
CA GLU A 114 11.72 -11.15 5.00
C GLU A 114 11.31 -11.11 3.52
N GLU A 115 11.35 -12.28 2.86
CA GLU A 115 11.27 -12.49 1.41
C GLU A 115 9.92 -12.14 0.77
N ASP A 116 8.89 -11.89 1.54
CA ASP A 116 7.56 -11.54 1.03
C ASP A 116 7.38 -10.02 0.93
N GLU A 117 7.02 -9.52 -0.26
CA GLU A 117 6.65 -8.12 -0.54
C GLU A 117 5.40 -7.65 0.27
N VAL A 118 5.27 -8.11 1.52
CA VAL A 118 4.13 -7.83 2.41
C VAL A 118 4.54 -6.85 3.50
N VAL A 119 4.12 -5.61 3.34
CA VAL A 119 4.31 -4.56 4.35
C VAL A 119 3.27 -4.72 5.45
N THR A 120 3.69 -5.03 6.67
CA THR A 120 2.81 -4.98 7.83
C THR A 120 2.70 -3.54 8.31
N LEU A 121 1.53 -2.96 8.18
CA LEU A 121 1.24 -1.65 8.72
C LEU A 121 0.96 -1.81 10.22
N THR A 122 1.92 -1.42 11.04
CA THR A 122 1.72 -1.22 12.47
C THR A 122 1.57 0.28 12.67
N PRO A 123 0.42 0.75 13.16
CA PRO A 123 0.25 2.17 13.42
C PRO A 123 1.31 2.63 14.43
N THR A 124 2.15 3.56 14.05
CA THR A 124 3.15 4.16 14.94
C THR A 124 2.56 5.45 15.49
N LEU A 125 2.11 5.41 16.75
CA LEU A 125 1.65 6.57 17.49
C LEU A 125 2.61 6.89 18.61
N GLU A 126 2.72 8.16 18.92
CA GLU A 126 3.47 8.66 20.07
C GLU A 126 2.54 9.47 20.98
N VAL A 127 2.87 9.50 22.27
CA VAL A 127 2.16 10.37 23.21
C VAL A 127 2.38 11.82 22.78
N GLY A 128 1.30 12.58 22.67
CA GLY A 128 1.30 13.94 22.14
C GLY A 128 0.85 14.06 20.68
N ASP A 129 0.70 12.96 19.94
CA ASP A 129 0.19 13.02 18.58
C ASP A 129 -1.27 13.50 18.55
N GLU A 130 -1.56 14.41 17.60
CA GLU A 130 -2.93 14.79 17.29
C GLU A 130 -3.55 13.79 16.34
N VAL A 131 -4.73 13.30 16.65
CA VAL A 131 -5.43 12.27 15.90
C VAL A 131 -6.90 12.64 15.72
N GLU A 132 -7.51 12.11 14.66
CA GLU A 132 -8.95 12.21 14.43
C GLU A 132 -9.60 10.84 14.62
N VAL A 133 -10.76 10.81 15.27
CA VAL A 133 -11.53 9.58 15.47
C VAL A 133 -12.23 9.20 14.15
N ALA A 134 -11.86 8.06 13.59
CA ALA A 134 -12.40 7.57 12.32
C ALA A 134 -13.74 6.85 12.46
N HIS A 135 -13.98 6.20 13.60
CA HIS A 135 -15.16 5.35 13.84
C HIS A 135 -15.65 5.41 15.28
N GLY A 136 -16.96 5.18 15.46
CA GLY A 136 -17.58 5.08 16.77
C GLY A 136 -18.33 6.34 17.19
N PRO A 137 -18.72 6.41 18.50
CA PRO A 137 -19.55 7.53 19.00
C PRO A 137 -18.89 8.90 18.92
N PHE A 138 -17.57 8.95 18.82
CA PHE A 138 -16.77 10.18 18.74
C PHE A 138 -16.22 10.47 17.34
N GLN A 139 -16.77 9.83 16.31
CA GLN A 139 -16.31 9.99 14.93
C GLN A 139 -16.23 11.45 14.50
N GLY A 140 -15.11 11.83 13.87
CA GLY A 140 -14.83 13.18 13.41
C GLY A 140 -14.28 14.12 14.46
N MET A 141 -14.19 13.69 15.74
CA MET A 141 -13.56 14.49 16.79
C MET A 141 -12.05 14.38 16.72
N GLN A 142 -11.40 15.49 17.03
CA GLN A 142 -9.94 15.53 17.19
C GLN A 142 -9.58 15.30 18.65
N GLY A 143 -8.42 14.68 18.88
CA GLY A 143 -7.90 14.43 20.21
C GLY A 143 -6.40 14.30 20.22
N THR A 144 -5.81 14.34 21.40
CA THR A 144 -4.37 14.15 21.62
C THR A 144 -4.12 12.81 22.29
N VAL A 145 -3.16 12.06 21.80
CA VAL A 145 -2.74 10.79 22.40
C VAL A 145 -2.07 11.06 23.75
N ILE A 146 -2.63 10.52 24.83
CA ILE A 146 -2.11 10.71 26.21
C ILE A 146 -1.46 9.45 26.77
N ALA A 147 -1.79 8.27 26.26
CA ALA A 147 -1.15 7.02 26.65
C ALA A 147 -1.31 5.94 25.58
N ILE A 148 -0.28 5.13 25.40
CA ILE A 148 -0.27 3.96 24.53
C ILE A 148 0.17 2.77 25.39
N PRO A 149 -0.77 1.94 25.87
CA PRO A 149 -0.42 0.76 26.65
C PRO A 149 0.35 -0.25 25.77
N SER A 150 1.54 -0.65 26.20
CA SER A 150 2.51 -1.44 25.42
C SER A 150 2.07 -2.88 25.07
N ALA A 151 0.96 -3.36 25.62
CA ALA A 151 0.48 -4.74 25.41
C ALA A 151 -0.89 -4.81 24.71
N THR A 152 -1.49 -3.67 24.36
CA THR A 152 -2.84 -3.65 23.79
C THR A 152 -2.90 -2.80 22.53
N GLU A 153 -3.74 -3.19 21.60
CA GLU A 153 -4.07 -2.38 20.42
C GLU A 153 -5.03 -1.23 20.78
N ARG A 154 -4.91 -0.72 22.00
CA ARG A 154 -5.72 0.39 22.52
C ARG A 154 -4.85 1.61 22.73
N VAL A 155 -5.46 2.76 22.59
CA VAL A 155 -4.86 4.06 22.80
C VAL A 155 -5.79 4.91 23.65
N LYS A 156 -5.22 5.65 24.57
CA LYS A 156 -5.96 6.62 25.35
C LYS A 156 -5.75 8.00 24.75
N ILE A 157 -6.84 8.61 24.31
CA ILE A 157 -6.82 9.98 23.74
C ILE A 157 -7.60 10.93 24.63
N LEU A 158 -7.16 12.17 24.67
CA LEU A 158 -7.86 13.28 25.29
C LEU A 158 -8.64 13.99 24.18
N ILE A 159 -9.95 14.00 24.29
CA ILE A 159 -10.85 14.73 23.38
C ILE A 159 -11.56 15.83 24.16
N GLU A 160 -11.89 16.92 23.49
CA GLU A 160 -12.76 17.95 24.05
C GLU A 160 -14.22 17.62 23.72
N PHE A 161 -15.01 17.29 24.74
CA PHE A 161 -16.41 16.98 24.59
C PHE A 161 -17.26 17.93 25.42
N LEU A 162 -18.12 18.71 24.78
CA LEU A 162 -18.98 19.72 25.42
C LEU A 162 -18.20 20.71 26.29
N GLY A 163 -17.03 21.15 25.84
CA GLY A 163 -16.17 22.10 26.57
C GLY A 163 -15.38 21.50 27.74
N ASN A 164 -15.41 20.17 27.89
CA ASN A 164 -14.64 19.49 28.93
C ASN A 164 -13.67 18.47 28.31
N PRO A 165 -12.42 18.42 28.77
CA PRO A 165 -11.48 17.40 28.32
C PRO A 165 -11.88 16.04 28.91
N GLN A 166 -12.05 15.04 28.03
CA GLN A 166 -12.40 13.67 28.38
C GLN A 166 -11.32 12.70 27.88
N ALA A 167 -10.80 11.88 28.78
CA ALA A 167 -9.92 10.79 28.42
C ALA A 167 -10.73 9.57 27.95
N VAL A 168 -10.60 9.22 26.69
CA VAL A 168 -11.32 8.10 26.09
C VAL A 168 -10.34 7.01 25.69
N ASP A 169 -10.64 5.79 26.07
CA ASP A 169 -9.87 4.60 25.71
C ASP A 169 -10.51 3.95 24.50
N MET A 170 -9.81 3.91 23.38
CA MET A 170 -10.32 3.38 22.14
C MET A 170 -9.32 2.50 21.41
N ASP A 171 -9.83 1.81 20.40
CA ASP A 171 -9.06 0.98 19.53
C ASP A 171 -8.13 1.83 18.65
N LEU A 172 -6.86 1.43 18.52
CA LEU A 172 -5.88 2.10 17.70
C LEU A 172 -6.33 2.27 16.24
N PHE A 173 -7.12 1.31 15.73
CA PHE A 173 -7.66 1.34 14.36
C PHE A 173 -8.94 2.17 14.21
N SER A 174 -9.45 2.73 15.32
CA SER A 174 -10.57 3.67 15.30
C SER A 174 -10.14 5.11 15.15
N ILE A 175 -8.84 5.37 14.99
CA ILE A 175 -8.28 6.70 14.81
C ILE A 175 -7.55 6.81 13.48
N LEU A 176 -7.58 8.00 12.89
CA LEU A 176 -6.74 8.34 11.75
C LEU A 176 -5.38 8.80 12.28
N LEU A 177 -4.34 8.21 11.73
CA LEU A 177 -2.97 8.57 12.10
C LEU A 177 -2.63 9.99 11.63
N PRO A 178 -1.84 10.74 12.40
CA PRO A 178 -1.37 12.05 11.98
C PRO A 178 -0.54 11.90 10.70
N ARG A 179 -0.74 12.82 9.77
CA ARG A 179 0.17 12.97 8.63
C ARG A 179 1.44 13.60 9.12
N ARG A 180 2.44 12.79 9.46
CA ARG A 180 3.78 13.33 9.70
C ARG A 180 4.35 13.82 8.37
N PRO A 181 4.84 15.07 8.30
CA PRO A 181 5.61 15.49 7.14
C PRO A 181 6.85 14.59 7.06
N THR A 182 7.07 14.05 5.88
CA THR A 182 8.29 13.30 5.58
C THR A 182 9.48 14.27 5.71
N PRO A 183 10.57 13.91 6.43
CA PRO A 183 11.74 14.75 6.54
C PRO A 183 12.39 15.04 5.19
#